data_06cf91897b66c1f33c5211b583e6e80d
#
_entry.id   06cf91897b66c1f33c5211b583e6e80d
#
_cell.length_a   1.000
_cell.length_b   1.000
_cell.length_c   1.000
_cell.angle_alpha   90.00
_cell.angle_beta   90.00
_cell.angle_gamma   90.00
#
_symmetry.space_group_name_H-M   'P 1'
#
loop_
_entity.id
_entity.type
_entity.pdbx_description
1 polymer ?
#
loop_
_entity_poly.entity_id
_entity_poly.type
_entity_poly.pdbx_seq_one_letter_code
_entity_poly.pdbx_strand_id
1 'polypeptide(L)'
;ELVELGLFEEFSLGRRKYLRSNDGHEVIWQKAKAYLRTPVKFEIWTHSPVFLRASEICLAGISALSKLTMVNADQETCYALSPAQWRENQTNITVLPEKEPGATCYQILAYESRLQRSKDANSSRTSCVDALSLWLSFRDNGDSRIELALSDLEKEFRW
;
A
#
# COMPACT_ATOMS: atom_id res chain seq x y z
N GLU A 1 14.53 -15.92 -6.33
CA GLU A 1 13.39 -16.34 -5.49
C GLU A 1 12.13 -16.57 -6.33
N LEU A 2 11.53 -15.57 -7.05
CA LEU A 2 10.33 -15.80 -7.89
C LEU A 2 10.57 -16.72 -9.09
N VAL A 3 11.79 -16.76 -9.61
CA VAL A 3 12.23 -17.71 -10.66
C VAL A 3 12.38 -19.12 -10.07
N GLU A 4 12.95 -19.25 -8.88
CA GLU A 4 13.09 -20.54 -8.18
C GLU A 4 11.73 -21.15 -7.83
N LEU A 5 10.72 -20.30 -7.58
CA LEU A 5 9.33 -20.71 -7.39
C LEU A 5 8.60 -21.08 -8.70
N GLY A 6 9.28 -20.99 -9.85
CA GLY A 6 8.71 -21.29 -11.16
C GLY A 6 7.64 -20.30 -11.65
N LEU A 7 7.55 -19.12 -11.02
CA LEU A 7 6.57 -18.08 -11.41
C LEU A 7 7.04 -17.29 -12.63
N PHE A 8 8.35 -17.18 -12.81
CA PHE A 8 8.98 -16.47 -13.91
C PHE A 8 10.15 -17.28 -14.47
N GLU A 9 10.34 -17.16 -15.78
CA GLU A 9 11.51 -17.61 -16.49
C GLU A 9 12.44 -16.44 -16.75
N GLU A 10 13.72 -16.56 -16.42
CA GLU A 10 14.74 -15.58 -16.81
C GLU A 10 15.23 -15.88 -18.22
N PHE A 11 15.25 -14.88 -19.08
CA PHE A 11 15.88 -14.98 -20.40
C PHE A 11 16.69 -13.71 -20.69
N SER A 12 17.69 -13.86 -21.56
CA SER A 12 18.59 -12.78 -21.92
C SER A 12 18.39 -12.36 -23.37
N LEU A 13 18.31 -11.04 -23.60
CA LEU A 13 18.33 -10.45 -24.93
C LEU A 13 19.52 -9.49 -25.01
N GLY A 14 20.57 -9.92 -25.65
CA GLY A 14 21.86 -9.21 -25.64
C GLY A 14 22.46 -9.15 -24.23
N ARG A 15 22.72 -7.94 -23.72
CA ARG A 15 23.26 -7.73 -22.35
C ARG A 15 22.18 -7.51 -21.27
N ARG A 16 20.90 -7.56 -21.62
CA ARG A 16 19.81 -7.33 -20.70
C ARG A 16 19.12 -8.63 -20.32
N LYS A 17 18.80 -8.77 -19.03
CA LYS A 17 18.02 -9.87 -18.49
C LYS A 17 16.57 -9.43 -18.34
N TYR A 18 15.67 -10.33 -18.64
CA TYR A 18 14.21 -10.13 -18.58
C TYR A 18 13.58 -11.32 -17.83
N LEU A 19 12.44 -11.05 -17.24
CA LEU A 19 11.57 -12.05 -16.64
C LEU A 19 10.32 -12.19 -17.51
N ARG A 20 9.92 -13.43 -17.77
CA ARG A 20 8.69 -13.76 -18.47
C ARG A 20 7.91 -14.76 -17.64
N SER A 21 6.58 -14.62 -17.63
CA SER A 21 5.66 -15.65 -17.16
C SER A 21 4.69 -16.01 -18.28
N ASN A 22 4.31 -17.27 -18.36
CA ASN A 22 3.27 -17.76 -19.25
C ASN A 22 1.90 -17.78 -18.55
N ASP A 23 1.89 -17.58 -17.23
CA ASP A 23 0.67 -17.48 -16.42
C ASP A 23 0.02 -16.10 -16.56
N GLY A 24 -1.29 -16.04 -16.48
CA GLY A 24 -2.04 -14.79 -16.37
C GLY A 24 -1.78 -14.08 -15.02
N HIS A 25 -2.03 -12.77 -14.96
CA HIS A 25 -1.73 -11.95 -13.78
C HIS A 25 -2.39 -12.49 -12.51
N GLU A 26 -3.62 -12.95 -12.59
CA GLU A 26 -4.35 -13.55 -11.46
C GLU A 26 -3.64 -14.79 -10.92
N VAL A 27 -3.22 -15.69 -11.80
CA VAL A 27 -2.50 -16.92 -11.43
C VAL A 27 -1.17 -16.58 -10.79
N ILE A 28 -0.44 -15.61 -11.36
CA ILE A 28 0.82 -15.11 -10.78
C ILE A 28 0.57 -14.57 -9.37
N TRP A 29 -0.49 -13.75 -9.18
CA TRP A 29 -0.85 -13.21 -7.89
C TRP A 29 -1.13 -14.31 -6.86
N GLN A 30 -2.02 -15.25 -7.18
CA GLN A 30 -2.39 -16.34 -6.27
C GLN A 30 -1.17 -17.16 -5.80
N LYS A 31 -0.22 -17.41 -6.71
CA LYS A 31 1.01 -18.13 -6.39
C LYS A 31 2.03 -17.28 -5.63
N ALA A 32 2.13 -15.99 -5.96
CA ALA A 32 3.16 -15.10 -5.44
C ALA A 32 2.81 -14.44 -4.11
N LYS A 33 1.52 -14.17 -3.84
CA LYS A 33 1.07 -13.35 -2.70
C LYS A 33 1.59 -13.80 -1.34
N ALA A 34 1.80 -15.10 -1.14
CA ALA A 34 2.36 -15.66 0.10
C ALA A 34 3.85 -15.32 0.31
N TYR A 35 4.59 -15.05 -0.77
CA TYR A 35 6.02 -14.76 -0.75
C TYR A 35 6.34 -13.27 -0.86
N LEU A 36 5.37 -12.46 -1.28
CA LEU A 36 5.55 -11.01 -1.37
C LEU A 36 5.62 -10.40 0.04
N ARG A 37 6.43 -9.38 0.20
CA ARG A 37 6.58 -8.67 1.48
C ARG A 37 5.57 -7.55 1.57
N THR A 38 5.20 -7.18 2.81
CA THR A 38 4.44 -5.95 3.04
C THR A 38 5.18 -4.74 2.46
N PRO A 39 4.48 -3.83 1.79
CA PRO A 39 5.07 -2.58 1.30
C PRO A 39 5.40 -1.60 2.43
N VAL A 40 4.80 -1.75 3.61
CA VAL A 40 5.02 -0.87 4.75
C VAL A 40 6.32 -1.26 5.44
N LYS A 41 7.27 -0.32 5.49
CA LYS A 41 8.53 -0.47 6.23
C LYS A 41 8.34 -0.28 7.72
N PHE A 42 7.65 0.80 8.08
CA PHE A 42 7.30 1.15 9.46
C PHE A 42 6.19 2.19 9.45
N GLU A 43 5.58 2.37 10.61
CA GLU A 43 4.51 3.33 10.85
C GLU A 43 4.97 4.33 11.92
N ILE A 44 4.54 5.57 11.78
CA ILE A 44 4.77 6.62 12.76
C ILE A 44 3.48 7.34 13.10
N TRP A 45 3.42 7.85 14.31
CA TRP A 45 2.38 8.75 14.79
C TRP A 45 2.98 10.08 15.10
N THR A 46 2.30 11.16 14.75
CA THR A 46 2.81 12.52 14.97
C THR A 46 1.69 13.55 15.01
N HIS A 47 1.91 14.62 15.78
CA HIS A 47 1.14 15.86 15.71
C HIS A 47 1.80 16.90 14.78
N SER A 48 3.03 16.62 14.33
CA SER A 48 3.76 17.53 13.44
C SER A 48 3.13 17.55 12.05
N PRO A 49 2.93 18.72 11.43
CA PRO A 49 2.47 18.78 10.06
C PRO A 49 3.50 18.21 9.09
N VAL A 50 3.08 17.36 8.17
CA VAL A 50 3.90 16.88 7.06
C VAL A 50 3.55 17.70 5.82
N PHE A 51 4.54 18.36 5.26
CA PHE A 51 4.35 19.22 4.09
C PHE A 51 4.35 18.37 2.81
N LEU A 52 3.14 18.12 2.30
CA LEU A 52 2.90 17.41 1.04
C LEU A 52 2.10 18.30 0.10
N ARG A 53 2.39 18.20 -1.20
CA ARG A 53 1.52 18.79 -2.21
C ARG A 53 0.20 18.02 -2.23
N ALA A 54 -0.89 18.69 -2.55
CA ALA A 54 -2.21 18.04 -2.61
C ALA A 54 -2.25 16.82 -3.55
N SER A 55 -1.45 16.80 -4.61
CA SER A 55 -1.30 15.67 -5.53
C SER A 55 -0.49 14.50 -4.98
N GLU A 56 0.20 14.69 -3.86
CA GLU A 56 1.08 13.72 -3.22
C GLU A 56 0.41 13.08 -1.99
N ILE A 57 -0.74 13.60 -1.57
CA ILE A 57 -1.50 13.04 -0.45
C ILE A 57 -2.13 11.72 -0.87
N CYS A 58 -1.79 10.66 -0.17
CA CYS A 58 -2.23 9.31 -0.43
C CYS A 58 -2.70 8.66 0.87
N LEU A 59 -3.97 8.23 0.90
CA LEU A 59 -4.48 7.46 2.04
C LEU A 59 -3.86 6.07 2.08
N ALA A 60 -3.61 5.59 3.29
CA ALA A 60 -3.07 4.27 3.58
C ALA A 60 -3.85 3.60 4.73
N GLY A 61 -3.44 2.41 5.11
CA GLY A 61 -4.00 1.71 6.25
C GLY A 61 -5.52 1.57 6.17
N ILE A 62 -6.17 1.59 7.34
CA ILE A 62 -7.64 1.51 7.45
C ILE A 62 -8.33 2.65 6.71
N SER A 63 -7.73 3.85 6.66
CA SER A 63 -8.29 4.99 5.94
C SER A 63 -8.42 4.74 4.43
N ALA A 64 -7.47 4.02 3.82
CA ALA A 64 -7.56 3.58 2.43
C ALA A 64 -8.53 2.40 2.27
N LEU A 65 -8.44 1.42 3.17
CA LEU A 65 -9.28 0.21 3.12
C LEU A 65 -10.77 0.58 3.20
N SER A 66 -11.15 1.52 4.07
CA SER A 66 -12.53 2.01 4.22
C SER A 66 -13.06 2.75 2.98
N LYS A 67 -12.19 3.26 2.11
CA LYS A 67 -12.60 3.87 0.82
C LYS A 67 -12.83 2.86 -0.29
N LEU A 68 -12.24 1.68 -0.17
CA LEU A 68 -12.27 0.64 -1.20
C LEU A 68 -13.18 -0.54 -0.80
N THR A 69 -13.57 -0.62 0.48
CA THR A 69 -14.39 -1.70 1.03
C THR A 69 -15.45 -1.17 2.00
N MET A 70 -16.21 -2.06 2.63
CA MET A 70 -17.26 -1.70 3.60
C MET A 70 -16.75 -1.61 5.05
N VAL A 71 -15.44 -1.65 5.27
CA VAL A 71 -14.86 -1.46 6.61
C VAL A 71 -15.00 -0.01 7.05
N ASN A 72 -15.39 0.20 8.31
CA ASN A 72 -15.46 1.54 8.88
C ASN A 72 -14.03 2.12 9.05
N ALA A 73 -13.89 3.39 8.72
CA ALA A 73 -12.65 4.12 8.98
C ALA A 73 -12.41 4.26 10.49
N ASP A 74 -11.16 4.28 10.89
CA ASP A 74 -10.74 4.71 12.22
C ASP A 74 -11.00 6.22 12.41
N GLN A 75 -10.93 6.68 13.66
CA GLN A 75 -11.05 8.11 13.97
C GLN A 75 -9.86 8.90 13.41
N GLU A 76 -8.66 8.29 13.45
CA GLU A 76 -7.45 8.92 12.96
C GLU A 76 -7.17 8.54 11.50
N THR A 77 -6.76 9.54 10.73
CA THR A 77 -6.43 9.32 9.32
C THR A 77 -5.01 8.80 9.19
N CYS A 78 -4.83 7.80 8.33
CA CYS A 78 -3.53 7.26 7.96
C CYS A 78 -3.17 7.62 6.52
N TYR A 79 -1.95 8.10 6.31
CA TYR A 79 -1.40 8.46 5.00
C TYR A 79 -0.17 7.61 4.67
N ALA A 80 0.11 7.45 3.38
CA ALA A 80 1.36 6.87 2.91
C ALA A 80 2.38 7.95 2.59
N LEU A 81 3.63 7.69 2.94
CA LEU A 81 4.79 8.44 2.49
C LEU A 81 5.72 7.54 1.69
N SER A 82 6.16 8.02 0.55
CA SER A 82 7.23 7.39 -0.20
C SER A 82 8.58 7.54 0.54
N PRO A 83 9.60 6.75 0.17
CA PRO A 83 10.93 6.90 0.76
C PRO A 83 11.55 8.28 0.55
N ALA A 84 11.21 8.95 -0.56
CA ALA A 84 11.69 10.30 -0.85
C ALA A 84 11.00 11.32 0.06
N GLN A 85 9.67 11.30 0.13
CA GLN A 85 8.88 12.18 1.00
C GLN A 85 9.27 12.04 2.47
N TRP A 86 9.52 10.81 2.93
CA TRP A 86 10.00 10.58 4.29
C TRP A 86 11.35 11.26 4.53
N ARG A 87 12.33 11.09 3.63
CA ARG A 87 13.65 11.71 3.77
C ARG A 87 13.60 13.23 3.81
N GLU A 88 12.69 13.85 3.06
CA GLU A 88 12.51 15.31 3.04
C GLU A 88 11.86 15.85 4.32
N ASN A 89 11.00 15.07 4.97
CA ASN A 89 10.21 15.55 6.11
C ASN A 89 10.72 15.06 7.48
N GLN A 90 11.49 13.97 7.56
CA GLN A 90 11.85 13.30 8.82
C GLN A 90 12.54 14.21 9.85
N THR A 91 13.29 15.22 9.41
CA THR A 91 13.97 16.16 10.32
C THR A 91 13.01 17.13 11.00
N ASN A 92 11.82 17.33 10.44
CA ASN A 92 10.81 18.27 10.93
C ASN A 92 9.66 17.57 11.67
N ILE A 93 9.69 16.22 11.73
CA ILE A 93 8.64 15.41 12.33
C ILE A 93 9.09 14.95 13.72
N THR A 94 8.31 15.26 14.75
CA THR A 94 8.44 14.65 16.07
C THR A 94 7.60 13.38 16.09
N VAL A 95 8.28 12.24 16.11
CA VAL A 95 7.62 10.92 16.17
C VAL A 95 7.17 10.67 17.60
N LEU A 96 5.91 10.31 17.79
CA LEU A 96 5.36 9.92 19.08
C LEU A 96 5.75 8.47 19.40
N PRO A 97 6.04 8.13 20.67
CA PRO A 97 6.39 6.77 21.07
C PRO A 97 5.17 5.81 20.96
N GLU A 98 3.98 6.35 21.09
CA GLU A 98 2.71 5.61 21.04
C GLU A 98 1.64 6.44 20.31
N LYS A 99 0.56 5.77 19.90
CA LYS A 99 -0.62 6.43 19.33
C LYS A 99 -1.28 7.32 20.40
N GLU A 100 -1.45 8.59 20.06
CA GLU A 100 -2.14 9.58 20.90
C GLU A 100 -3.41 10.09 20.20
N PRO A 101 -4.45 10.51 20.95
CA PRO A 101 -5.65 11.12 20.38
C PRO A 101 -5.31 12.35 19.52
N GLY A 102 -5.86 12.40 18.31
CA GLY A 102 -5.62 13.50 17.36
C GLY A 102 -4.28 13.45 16.63
N ALA A 103 -3.44 12.42 16.89
CA ALA A 103 -2.23 12.20 16.11
C ALA A 103 -2.59 11.67 14.71
N THR A 104 -1.77 12.03 13.73
CA THR A 104 -1.87 11.52 12.36
C THR A 104 -0.93 10.35 12.19
N CYS A 105 -1.42 9.29 11.55
CA CYS A 105 -0.63 8.12 11.16
C CYS A 105 0.04 8.34 9.80
N TYR A 106 1.29 7.96 9.68
CA TYR A 106 1.99 7.85 8.41
C TYR A 106 2.66 6.50 8.27
N GLN A 107 2.31 5.77 7.20
CA GLN A 107 2.99 4.54 6.79
C GLN A 107 4.08 4.88 5.78
N ILE A 108 5.32 4.59 6.14
CA ILE A 108 6.47 4.78 5.27
C ILE A 108 6.63 3.54 4.39
N LEU A 109 6.49 3.72 3.08
CA LEU A 109 6.55 2.64 2.12
C LEU A 109 7.98 2.26 1.76
N ALA A 110 8.17 1.04 1.29
CA ALA A 110 9.46 0.54 0.81
C ALA A 110 9.80 1.02 -0.62
N TYR A 111 8.77 1.44 -1.37
CA TYR A 111 8.87 1.87 -2.77
C TYR A 111 7.88 3.00 -3.06
N GLU A 112 8.03 3.63 -4.23
CA GLU A 112 7.07 4.60 -4.73
C GLU A 112 5.76 3.89 -5.09
N SER A 113 4.71 4.15 -4.30
CA SER A 113 3.38 3.58 -4.56
C SER A 113 2.81 4.15 -5.87
N ARG A 114 2.22 3.31 -6.68
CA ARG A 114 1.35 3.77 -7.77
C ARG A 114 0.05 4.26 -7.17
N LEU A 115 -0.21 5.54 -7.30
CA LEU A 115 -1.43 6.16 -6.81
C LEU A 115 -2.62 5.61 -7.60
N GLN A 116 -3.51 4.89 -6.96
CA GLN A 116 -4.83 4.61 -7.52
C GLN A 116 -5.68 5.88 -7.40
N ARG A 117 -5.88 6.55 -8.52
CA ARG A 117 -6.85 7.64 -8.58
C ARG A 117 -8.25 7.02 -8.50
N SER A 118 -9.03 7.42 -7.50
CA SER A 118 -10.47 7.13 -7.48
C SER A 118 -11.09 7.54 -8.83
N LYS A 119 -11.87 6.64 -9.43
CA LYS A 119 -12.53 6.87 -10.73
C LYS A 119 -13.76 7.76 -10.63
N ASP A 120 -14.19 8.09 -9.42
CA ASP A 120 -15.36 8.93 -9.20
C ASP A 120 -15.00 10.39 -9.47
N ALA A 121 -15.43 10.86 -10.63
CA ALA A 121 -15.20 12.23 -11.11
C ALA A 121 -15.79 13.33 -10.19
N ASN A 122 -16.58 12.95 -9.18
CA ASN A 122 -17.25 13.86 -8.23
C ASN A 122 -16.79 13.74 -6.77
N SER A 123 -15.88 12.80 -6.44
CA SER A 123 -15.34 12.67 -5.09
C SER A 123 -14.03 13.43 -5.01
N SER A 124 -13.85 14.20 -3.95
CA SER A 124 -12.61 14.93 -3.62
C SER A 124 -11.39 14.06 -3.89
N ARG A 125 -10.43 14.61 -4.64
CA ARG A 125 -9.23 14.00 -5.25
C ARG A 125 -8.25 13.32 -4.27
N THR A 126 -8.73 12.54 -3.31
CA THR A 126 -7.87 11.83 -2.37
C THR A 126 -7.43 10.52 -3.01
N SER A 127 -6.16 10.41 -3.34
CA SER A 127 -5.56 9.17 -3.83
C SER A 127 -5.43 8.17 -2.69
N CYS A 128 -5.53 6.87 -3.01
CA CYS A 128 -5.26 5.78 -2.08
C CYS A 128 -4.03 4.99 -2.55
N VAL A 129 -3.38 4.31 -1.63
CA VAL A 129 -2.42 3.24 -1.94
C VAL A 129 -3.13 2.21 -2.82
N ASP A 130 -2.42 1.64 -3.79
CA ASP A 130 -3.00 0.63 -4.68
C ASP A 130 -3.49 -0.61 -3.93
N ALA A 131 -4.49 -1.27 -4.50
CA ALA A 131 -5.20 -2.35 -3.83
C ALA A 131 -4.31 -3.56 -3.50
N LEU A 132 -3.29 -3.86 -4.33
CA LEU A 132 -2.37 -4.97 -4.06
C LEU A 132 -1.45 -4.64 -2.88
N SER A 133 -0.91 -3.42 -2.85
CA SER A 133 -0.10 -2.92 -1.72
C SER A 133 -0.91 -2.88 -0.42
N LEU A 134 -2.17 -2.46 -0.51
CA LEU A 134 -3.06 -2.42 0.64
C LEU A 134 -3.37 -3.83 1.16
N TRP A 135 -3.67 -4.78 0.27
CA TRP A 135 -3.89 -6.18 0.63
C TRP A 135 -2.67 -6.76 1.36
N LEU A 136 -1.47 -6.57 0.81
CA LEU A 136 -0.22 -7.04 1.43
C LEU A 136 0.07 -6.40 2.79
N SER A 137 -0.41 -5.18 3.03
CA SER A 137 -0.21 -4.49 4.31
C SER A 137 -1.06 -5.09 5.44
N PHE A 138 -2.18 -5.72 5.10
CA PHE A 138 -3.13 -6.25 6.08
C PHE A 138 -3.23 -7.77 6.14
N ARG A 139 -2.59 -8.52 5.25
CA ARG A 139 -2.78 -9.97 5.12
C ARG A 139 -2.54 -10.75 6.42
N ASP A 140 -1.68 -10.25 7.30
CA ASP A 140 -1.30 -10.90 8.57
C ASP A 140 -1.98 -10.22 9.79
N ASN A 141 -3.05 -9.43 9.56
CA ASN A 141 -3.68 -8.61 10.62
C ASN A 141 -4.44 -9.44 11.67
N GLY A 142 -5.10 -10.53 11.26
CA GLY A 142 -5.86 -11.41 12.17
C GLY A 142 -7.23 -10.89 12.63
N ASP A 143 -7.66 -9.69 12.22
CA ASP A 143 -9.04 -9.21 12.46
C ASP A 143 -9.97 -9.74 11.37
N SER A 144 -11.00 -10.50 11.76
CA SER A 144 -11.93 -11.14 10.83
C SER A 144 -12.67 -10.13 9.92
N ARG A 145 -12.91 -8.92 10.38
CA ARG A 145 -13.52 -7.86 9.57
C ARG A 145 -12.57 -7.39 8.46
N ILE A 146 -11.29 -7.30 8.78
CA ILE A 146 -10.25 -6.95 7.81
C ILE A 146 -10.06 -8.11 6.83
N GLU A 147 -10.03 -9.36 7.28
CA GLU A 147 -9.93 -10.53 6.40
C GLU A 147 -11.08 -10.58 5.39
N LEU A 148 -12.31 -10.30 5.82
CA LEU A 148 -13.47 -10.21 4.93
C LEU A 148 -13.29 -9.07 3.91
N ALA A 149 -12.85 -7.90 4.35
CA ALA A 149 -12.61 -6.76 3.48
C ALA A 149 -11.50 -7.04 2.45
N LEU A 150 -10.44 -7.77 2.85
CA LEU A 150 -9.38 -8.18 1.92
C LEU A 150 -9.89 -9.17 0.88
N SER A 151 -10.78 -10.07 1.26
CA SER A 151 -11.44 -11.00 0.32
C SER A 151 -12.28 -10.24 -0.71
N ASP A 152 -13.01 -9.20 -0.28
CA ASP A 152 -13.80 -8.37 -1.19
C ASP A 152 -12.89 -7.50 -2.07
N LEU A 153 -11.83 -6.92 -1.51
CA LEU A 153 -10.84 -6.16 -2.26
C LEU A 153 -10.17 -6.99 -3.35
N GLU A 154 -9.86 -8.25 -3.07
CA GLU A 154 -9.24 -9.18 -4.04
C GLU A 154 -10.14 -9.47 -5.24
N LYS A 155 -11.47 -9.52 -5.06
CA LYS A 155 -12.44 -9.70 -6.14
C LYS A 155 -12.50 -8.50 -7.11
N GLU A 156 -12.13 -7.32 -6.61
CA GLU A 156 -12.10 -6.08 -7.41
C GLU A 156 -10.79 -5.88 -8.17
N PHE A 157 -9.79 -6.75 -8.01
CA PHE A 157 -8.53 -6.64 -8.75
C PHE A 157 -8.79 -6.77 -10.25
N ARG A 158 -8.28 -5.79 -11.01
CA ARG A 158 -8.34 -5.79 -12.47
C ARG A 158 -6.98 -6.18 -13.01
N TRP A 159 -6.95 -7.39 -13.51
CA TRP A 159 -5.75 -8.00 -14.08
C TRP A 159 -5.49 -7.57 -15.52
#